data_916cf7142144379cc10f6d179c3d9cb2
#
_entry.id   916cf7142144379cc10f6d179c3d9cb2
#
_cell.length_a   1.000
_cell.length_b   1.000
_cell.length_c   1.000
_cell.angle_alpha   90.00
_cell.angle_beta   90.00
_cell.angle_gamma   90.00
#
_symmetry.space_group_name_H-M   'P 1'
#
loop_
_entity.id
_entity.type
_entity.pdbx_description
1 polymer ?
#
loop_
_entity_poly.entity_id
_entity_poly.type
_entity_poly.pdbx_seq_one_letter_code
_entity_poly.pdbx_strand_id
1 'polypeptide(L)'
;MSFDRDRSLLFVPPSTQDHIKGVLNATVVLVMYGDYECSQSADVYRLIKVIGQQLSVSLGENYLCFIFRHFPQIEIHSHAQRAAEAAEAAAVQGQFWPMHEMLFSHQQELGNGYLVEYANNLGLDISQFLQDISKKAYIDRINEDIESGLNSGVTASPAVFINGIRYSVGVAQPRHRWKIEQLMAAIITASH
;
A
#
# COMPACT_ATOMS: atom_id res chain seq x y z
N MET A 1 -20.46 0.78 28.93
CA MET A 1 -19.35 1.74 28.68
C MET A 1 -18.05 0.96 28.61
N SER A 2 -17.61 0.56 27.44
CA SER A 2 -16.24 0.07 27.17
C SER A 2 -16.14 -0.33 25.69
N PHE A 3 -16.08 0.63 24.77
CA PHE A 3 -15.94 0.39 23.33
C PHE A 3 -14.82 1.21 22.68
N ASP A 4 -13.78 1.62 23.45
CA ASP A 4 -12.79 2.55 22.90
C ASP A 4 -11.33 2.14 23.14
N ARG A 5 -11.02 0.84 23.28
CA ARG A 5 -9.63 0.39 23.56
C ARG A 5 -8.86 -0.16 22.36
N ASP A 6 -9.42 -0.15 21.15
CA ASP A 6 -8.77 -0.85 20.01
C ASP A 6 -8.66 -0.01 18.72
N ARG A 7 -8.81 1.30 18.81
CA ARG A 7 -8.59 2.19 17.66
C ARG A 7 -7.14 2.66 17.63
N SER A 8 -6.28 1.90 16.95
CA SER A 8 -4.95 2.39 16.63
C SER A 8 -5.05 3.60 15.69
N LEU A 9 -4.32 4.66 16.02
CA LEU A 9 -4.21 5.86 15.18
C LEU A 9 -2.96 5.78 14.30
N LEU A 10 -3.05 6.36 13.12
CA LEU A 10 -1.91 6.51 12.23
C LEU A 10 -0.90 7.47 12.88
N PHE A 11 0.31 6.97 13.17
CA PHE A 11 1.34 7.72 13.89
C PHE A 11 1.96 8.84 13.04
N VAL A 12 2.33 8.52 11.78
CA VAL A 12 2.87 9.50 10.83
C VAL A 12 1.75 9.94 9.89
N PRO A 13 1.33 11.22 9.94
CA PRO A 13 0.29 11.72 9.06
C PRO A 13 0.72 11.65 7.58
N PRO A 14 -0.25 11.56 6.64
CA PRO A 14 0.02 11.64 5.22
C PRO A 14 0.74 12.92 4.81
N SER A 15 1.69 12.80 3.89
CA SER A 15 2.49 13.92 3.40
C SER A 15 2.84 13.74 1.91
N THR A 16 3.43 14.78 1.31
CA THR A 16 3.91 14.74 -0.09
C THR A 16 5.09 13.78 -0.33
N GLN A 17 5.65 13.20 0.73
CA GLN A 17 6.69 12.17 0.64
C GLN A 17 6.10 10.77 0.43
N ASP A 18 4.79 10.61 0.65
CA ASP A 18 4.10 9.35 0.41
C ASP A 18 3.87 9.07 -1.08
N HIS A 19 3.68 7.81 -1.42
CA HIS A 19 3.16 7.41 -2.73
C HIS A 19 1.65 7.63 -2.76
N ILE A 20 1.22 8.70 -3.45
CA ILE A 20 -0.14 9.21 -3.44
C ILE A 20 -0.84 8.94 -4.77
N LYS A 21 -2.09 8.49 -4.70
CA LYS A 21 -3.03 8.45 -5.82
C LYS A 21 -4.27 9.28 -5.45
N GLY A 22 -4.45 10.41 -6.08
CA GLY A 22 -5.41 11.45 -5.71
C GLY A 22 -4.75 12.68 -5.10
N VAL A 23 -5.44 13.37 -4.19
CA VAL A 23 -4.98 14.61 -3.55
C VAL A 23 -5.06 14.50 -2.02
N LEU A 24 -4.09 15.06 -1.30
CA LEU A 24 -4.03 14.96 0.17
C LEU A 24 -5.21 15.64 0.90
N ASN A 25 -5.84 16.63 0.27
CA ASN A 25 -7.03 17.31 0.79
C ASN A 25 -8.34 16.64 0.33
N ALA A 26 -8.31 15.39 -0.11
CA ALA A 26 -9.49 14.61 -0.42
C ALA A 26 -10.40 14.47 0.81
N THR A 27 -11.70 14.27 0.58
CA THR A 27 -12.70 14.04 1.65
C THR A 27 -12.33 12.85 2.53
N VAL A 28 -11.78 11.79 1.91
CA VAL A 28 -11.28 10.62 2.62
C VAL A 28 -9.85 10.32 2.19
N VAL A 29 -8.95 10.12 3.15
CA VAL A 29 -7.58 9.67 2.93
C VAL A 29 -7.45 8.25 3.47
N LEU A 30 -7.09 7.32 2.60
CA LEU A 30 -6.87 5.93 2.90
C LEU A 30 -5.38 5.60 2.81
N VAL A 31 -4.79 5.16 3.91
CA VAL A 31 -3.40 4.70 3.98
C VAL A 31 -3.38 3.19 4.12
N MET A 32 -2.66 2.51 3.23
CA MET A 32 -2.46 1.07 3.28
C MET A 32 -0.98 0.74 3.51
N TYR A 33 -0.69 0.02 4.57
CA TYR A 33 0.58 -0.68 4.73
C TYR A 33 0.48 -2.05 4.07
N GLY A 34 1.34 -2.31 3.09
CA GLY A 34 1.23 -3.47 2.24
C GLY A 34 2.57 -4.14 1.92
N ASP A 35 2.47 -5.39 1.49
CA ASP A 35 3.58 -6.26 1.11
C ASP A 35 3.26 -6.88 -0.24
N TYR A 36 4.17 -6.75 -1.19
CA TYR A 36 3.96 -7.23 -2.56
C TYR A 36 3.87 -8.75 -2.68
N GLU A 37 4.45 -9.51 -1.76
CA GLU A 37 4.37 -10.97 -1.76
C GLU A 37 3.15 -11.50 -0.97
N CYS A 38 2.47 -10.64 -0.19
CA CYS A 38 1.29 -10.98 0.58
C CYS A 38 0.03 -11.01 -0.30
N SER A 39 -0.59 -12.18 -0.46
CA SER A 39 -1.83 -12.33 -1.26
C SER A 39 -2.98 -11.49 -0.73
N GLN A 40 -3.11 -11.33 0.60
CA GLN A 40 -4.13 -10.49 1.20
C GLN A 40 -3.91 -9.00 0.88
N SER A 41 -2.63 -8.55 0.79
CA SER A 41 -2.32 -7.19 0.37
C SER A 41 -2.77 -6.93 -1.07
N ALA A 42 -2.56 -7.89 -1.99
CA ALA A 42 -3.06 -7.78 -3.35
C ALA A 42 -4.59 -7.74 -3.43
N ASP A 43 -5.26 -8.58 -2.62
CA ASP A 43 -6.73 -8.59 -2.57
C ASP A 43 -7.28 -7.24 -2.09
N VAL A 44 -6.72 -6.68 -1.02
CA VAL A 44 -7.13 -5.37 -0.49
C VAL A 44 -6.85 -4.26 -1.48
N TYR A 45 -5.68 -4.27 -2.11
CA TYR A 45 -5.35 -3.28 -3.13
C TYR A 45 -6.36 -3.30 -4.31
N ARG A 46 -6.72 -4.51 -4.80
CA ARG A 46 -7.75 -4.64 -5.85
C ARG A 46 -9.10 -4.07 -5.43
N LEU A 47 -9.51 -4.31 -4.17
CA LEU A 47 -10.76 -3.72 -3.63
C LEU A 47 -10.68 -2.19 -3.59
N ILE A 48 -9.58 -1.63 -3.05
CA ILE A 48 -9.38 -0.18 -2.97
C ILE A 48 -9.43 0.45 -4.37
N LYS A 49 -8.81 -0.19 -5.36
CA LYS A 49 -8.81 0.27 -6.75
C LYS A 49 -10.23 0.34 -7.34
N VAL A 50 -11.03 -0.72 -7.16
CA VAL A 50 -12.43 -0.77 -7.62
C VAL A 50 -13.27 0.28 -6.90
N ILE A 51 -13.14 0.39 -5.57
CA ILE A 51 -13.86 1.39 -4.77
C ILE A 51 -13.48 2.80 -5.22
N GLY A 52 -12.20 3.10 -5.40
CA GLY A 52 -11.72 4.40 -5.86
C GLY A 52 -12.33 4.80 -7.21
N GLN A 53 -12.40 3.85 -8.17
CA GLN A 53 -13.05 4.09 -9.46
C GLN A 53 -14.55 4.39 -9.32
N GLN A 54 -15.27 3.62 -8.49
CA GLN A 54 -16.71 3.84 -8.27
C GLN A 54 -16.98 5.17 -7.57
N LEU A 55 -16.18 5.53 -6.57
CA LEU A 55 -16.33 6.80 -5.84
C LEU A 55 -15.97 8.00 -6.72
N SER A 56 -14.94 7.88 -7.55
CA SER A 56 -14.57 8.92 -8.52
C SER A 56 -15.71 9.25 -9.48
N VAL A 57 -16.42 8.23 -9.99
CA VAL A 57 -17.57 8.41 -10.89
C VAL A 57 -18.76 9.02 -10.17
N SER A 58 -19.03 8.59 -8.92
CA SER A 58 -20.26 8.97 -8.20
C SER A 58 -20.13 10.23 -7.35
N LEU A 59 -18.94 10.51 -6.79
CA LEU A 59 -18.70 11.59 -5.83
C LEU A 59 -17.57 12.56 -6.24
N GLY A 60 -16.90 12.28 -7.37
CA GLY A 60 -15.83 13.11 -7.93
C GLY A 60 -14.43 12.59 -7.63
N GLU A 61 -13.47 13.00 -8.48
CA GLU A 61 -12.08 12.50 -8.46
C GLU A 61 -11.34 12.82 -7.16
N ASN A 62 -11.73 13.88 -6.46
CA ASN A 62 -11.09 14.33 -5.22
C ASN A 62 -11.76 13.77 -3.96
N TYR A 63 -12.65 12.78 -4.09
CA TYR A 63 -13.31 12.19 -2.93
C TYR A 63 -12.40 11.28 -2.12
N LEU A 64 -11.60 10.43 -2.79
CA LEU A 64 -10.70 9.47 -2.15
C LEU A 64 -9.25 9.72 -2.57
N CYS A 65 -8.39 9.88 -1.58
CA CYS A 65 -6.93 9.80 -1.71
C CYS A 65 -6.46 8.43 -1.24
N PHE A 66 -5.69 7.73 -2.06
CA PHE A 66 -5.05 6.47 -1.69
C PHE A 66 -3.55 6.67 -1.52
N ILE A 67 -3.01 6.16 -0.40
CA ILE A 67 -1.59 6.19 -0.06
C ILE A 67 -1.13 4.77 0.20
N PHE A 68 0.00 4.41 -0.38
CA PHE A 68 0.66 3.13 -0.13
C PHE A 68 1.95 3.36 0.65
N ARG A 69 2.15 2.56 1.70
CA ARG A 69 3.38 2.46 2.50
C ARG A 69 3.85 1.02 2.54
N HIS A 70 5.15 0.83 2.45
CA HIS A 70 5.77 -0.49 2.48
C HIS A 70 5.71 -1.11 3.87
N PHE A 71 5.32 -2.38 3.94
CA PHE A 71 5.41 -3.18 5.15
C PHE A 71 5.76 -4.64 4.81
N PRO A 72 6.96 -4.88 4.23
CA PRO A 72 7.40 -6.21 3.83
C PRO A 72 7.61 -7.11 5.05
N GLN A 73 6.98 -8.28 5.06
CA GLN A 73 7.09 -9.28 6.14
C GLN A 73 8.21 -10.27 5.82
N ILE A 74 9.46 -9.82 5.90
CA ILE A 74 10.67 -10.54 5.44
C ILE A 74 10.88 -11.90 6.10
N GLU A 75 10.30 -12.14 7.28
CA GLU A 75 10.39 -13.42 8.00
C GLU A 75 9.61 -14.55 7.32
N ILE A 76 8.60 -14.21 6.52
CA ILE A 76 7.72 -15.18 5.85
C ILE A 76 7.64 -14.98 4.33
N HIS A 77 8.11 -13.84 3.82
CA HIS A 77 8.06 -13.44 2.42
C HIS A 77 9.46 -13.08 1.93
N SER A 78 10.13 -14.02 1.28
CA SER A 78 11.56 -13.92 0.90
C SER A 78 11.85 -12.85 -0.17
N HIS A 79 10.86 -12.49 -0.97
CA HIS A 79 10.98 -11.51 -2.05
C HIS A 79 10.42 -10.13 -1.69
N ALA A 80 9.68 -10.01 -0.57
CA ALA A 80 8.94 -8.81 -0.20
C ALA A 80 9.81 -7.55 -0.13
N GLN A 81 10.99 -7.63 0.51
CA GLN A 81 11.91 -6.50 0.58
C GLN A 81 12.42 -6.11 -0.81
N ARG A 82 12.83 -7.09 -1.63
CA ARG A 82 13.36 -6.80 -2.96
C ARG A 82 12.31 -6.22 -3.89
N ALA A 83 11.06 -6.64 -3.77
CA ALA A 83 9.94 -6.06 -4.50
C ALA A 83 9.68 -4.60 -4.07
N ALA A 84 9.77 -4.29 -2.77
CA ALA A 84 9.68 -2.92 -2.28
C ALA A 84 10.84 -2.04 -2.81
N GLU A 85 12.08 -2.54 -2.78
CA GLU A 85 13.24 -1.85 -3.37
C GLU A 85 13.04 -1.58 -4.87
N ALA A 86 12.45 -2.52 -5.62
CA ALA A 86 12.14 -2.35 -7.04
C ALA A 86 11.07 -1.27 -7.28
N ALA A 87 10.05 -1.20 -6.42
CA ALA A 87 9.03 -0.15 -6.49
C ALA A 87 9.64 1.25 -6.25
N GLU A 88 10.54 1.38 -5.27
CA GLU A 88 11.23 2.64 -4.97
C GLU A 88 12.23 3.02 -6.09
N ALA A 89 12.96 2.06 -6.65
CA ALA A 89 13.84 2.31 -7.80
C ALA A 89 13.05 2.76 -9.05
N ALA A 90 11.82 2.29 -9.21
CA ALA A 90 10.92 2.79 -10.25
C ALA A 90 10.33 4.16 -9.90
N ALA A 91 10.12 4.45 -8.62
CA ALA A 91 9.57 5.73 -8.14
C ALA A 91 10.44 6.92 -8.54
N VAL A 92 11.75 6.82 -8.40
CA VAL A 92 12.69 7.91 -8.77
C VAL A 92 12.76 8.15 -10.27
N GLN A 93 12.28 7.20 -11.06
CA GLN A 93 12.11 7.33 -12.51
C GLN A 93 10.66 7.66 -12.90
N GLY A 94 9.80 8.07 -11.92
CA GLY A 94 8.41 8.46 -12.16
C GLY A 94 7.45 7.29 -12.42
N GLN A 95 7.86 6.03 -12.15
CA GLN A 95 7.11 4.83 -12.49
C GLN A 95 6.69 4.00 -11.26
N PHE A 96 6.51 4.65 -10.09
CA PHE A 96 6.06 3.92 -8.89
C PHE A 96 4.77 3.14 -9.13
N TRP A 97 3.70 3.83 -9.55
CA TRP A 97 2.38 3.19 -9.70
C TRP A 97 2.33 2.11 -10.78
N PRO A 98 2.95 2.28 -11.95
CA PRO A 98 3.07 1.18 -12.92
C PRO A 98 3.81 -0.04 -12.36
N MET A 99 4.94 0.16 -11.65
CA MET A 99 5.67 -0.94 -11.02
C MET A 99 4.84 -1.60 -9.90
N HIS A 100 4.18 -0.81 -9.07
CA HIS A 100 3.26 -1.28 -8.02
C HIS A 100 2.14 -2.18 -8.57
N GLU A 101 1.52 -1.79 -9.68
CA GLU A 101 0.50 -2.62 -10.37
C GLU A 101 1.11 -3.94 -10.89
N MET A 102 2.30 -3.87 -11.47
CA MET A 102 3.01 -5.04 -11.99
C MET A 102 3.31 -6.04 -10.88
N LEU A 103 3.87 -5.57 -9.77
CA LEU A 103 4.23 -6.41 -8.63
C LEU A 103 3.02 -7.11 -8.00
N PHE A 104 1.91 -6.39 -7.77
CA PHE A 104 0.69 -7.01 -7.25
C PHE A 104 -0.02 -7.92 -8.24
N SER A 105 0.18 -7.72 -9.54
CA SER A 105 -0.42 -8.58 -10.58
C SER A 105 0.36 -9.88 -10.76
N HIS A 106 1.64 -9.91 -10.39
CA HIS A 106 2.56 -11.03 -10.64
C HIS A 106 3.23 -11.53 -9.35
N GLN A 107 2.47 -11.73 -8.29
CA GLN A 107 3.00 -12.08 -6.96
C GLN A 107 3.81 -13.38 -6.92
N GLN A 108 3.64 -14.28 -7.89
CA GLN A 108 4.43 -15.51 -8.00
C GLN A 108 5.76 -15.32 -8.73
N GLU A 109 6.01 -14.13 -9.26
CA GLU A 109 7.11 -13.78 -10.16
C GLU A 109 7.86 -12.55 -9.64
N LEU A 110 8.30 -12.58 -8.37
CA LEU A 110 8.99 -11.47 -7.69
C LEU A 110 10.52 -11.67 -7.60
N GLY A 111 11.06 -12.69 -8.27
CA GLY A 111 12.51 -12.92 -8.32
C GLY A 111 13.22 -11.85 -9.16
N ASN A 112 14.54 -11.68 -8.92
CA ASN A 112 15.35 -10.61 -9.52
C ASN A 112 15.22 -10.52 -11.06
N GLY A 113 15.12 -11.64 -11.77
CA GLY A 113 14.96 -11.65 -13.22
C GLY A 113 13.66 -11.00 -13.68
N TYR A 114 12.56 -11.31 -12.99
CA TYR A 114 11.25 -10.72 -13.27
C TYR A 114 11.21 -9.22 -12.95
N LEU A 115 11.84 -8.79 -11.85
CA LEU A 115 11.91 -7.36 -11.50
C LEU A 115 12.62 -6.54 -12.58
N VAL A 116 13.69 -7.09 -13.18
CA VAL A 116 14.39 -6.46 -14.31
C VAL A 116 13.51 -6.46 -15.57
N GLU A 117 12.78 -7.53 -15.83
CA GLU A 117 11.83 -7.60 -16.94
C GLU A 117 10.73 -6.55 -16.78
N TYR A 118 10.16 -6.38 -15.58
CA TYR A 118 9.15 -5.34 -15.31
C TYR A 118 9.72 -3.95 -15.51
N ALA A 119 10.94 -3.69 -15.01
CA ALA A 119 11.62 -2.42 -15.23
C ALA A 119 11.82 -2.11 -16.73
N ASN A 120 12.22 -3.12 -17.52
CA ASN A 120 12.38 -2.98 -18.95
C ASN A 120 11.03 -2.72 -19.65
N ASN A 121 9.97 -3.45 -19.27
CA ASN A 121 8.62 -3.28 -19.83
C ASN A 121 8.04 -1.88 -19.52
N LEU A 122 8.45 -1.27 -18.41
CA LEU A 122 8.06 0.08 -18.01
C LEU A 122 8.96 1.17 -18.63
N GLY A 123 9.97 0.78 -19.41
CA GLY A 123 10.88 1.72 -20.08
C GLY A 123 11.84 2.44 -19.14
N LEU A 124 12.18 1.82 -18.00
CA LEU A 124 13.14 2.39 -17.05
C LEU A 124 14.57 2.34 -17.59
N ASP A 125 15.42 3.24 -17.09
CA ASP A 125 16.88 3.08 -17.22
C ASP A 125 17.31 1.87 -16.40
N ILE A 126 17.62 0.77 -17.11
CA ILE A 126 17.97 -0.51 -16.49
C ILE A 126 19.30 -0.42 -15.75
N SER A 127 20.26 0.36 -16.25
CA SER A 127 21.54 0.56 -15.58
C SER A 127 21.35 1.21 -14.22
N GLN A 128 20.59 2.28 -14.15
CA GLN A 128 20.24 2.95 -12.89
C GLN A 128 19.44 2.02 -11.98
N PHE A 129 18.41 1.36 -12.49
CA PHE A 129 17.57 0.43 -11.73
C PHE A 129 18.39 -0.68 -11.06
N LEU A 130 19.28 -1.33 -11.81
CA LEU A 130 20.17 -2.38 -11.29
C LEU A 130 21.14 -1.83 -10.23
N GLN A 131 21.69 -0.64 -10.46
CA GLN A 131 22.59 0.00 -9.51
C GLN A 131 21.86 0.31 -8.20
N ASP A 132 20.66 0.88 -8.27
CA ASP A 132 19.84 1.25 -7.11
C ASP A 132 19.48 0.02 -6.28
N ILE A 133 19.02 -1.05 -6.93
CA ILE A 133 18.72 -2.32 -6.25
C ILE A 133 19.97 -2.95 -5.63
N SER A 134 21.09 -2.96 -6.35
CA SER A 134 22.34 -3.60 -5.85
C SER A 134 22.89 -2.87 -4.63
N LYS A 135 22.75 -1.56 -4.58
CA LYS A 135 23.19 -0.70 -3.46
C LYS A 135 22.15 -0.56 -2.36
N LYS A 136 20.94 -1.12 -2.55
CA LYS A 136 19.79 -0.89 -1.66
C LYS A 136 19.53 0.60 -1.42
N ALA A 137 19.59 1.39 -2.50
CA ALA A 137 19.63 2.86 -2.44
C ALA A 137 18.45 3.49 -1.67
N TYR A 138 17.32 2.80 -1.61
CA TYR A 138 16.08 3.31 -1.00
C TYR A 138 15.63 2.50 0.23
N ILE A 139 16.52 1.72 0.83
CA ILE A 139 16.18 0.89 2.00
C ILE A 139 15.72 1.73 3.19
N ASP A 140 16.30 2.91 3.38
CA ASP A 140 15.93 3.81 4.47
C ASP A 140 14.49 4.31 4.31
N ARG A 141 14.04 4.62 3.08
CA ARG A 141 12.66 4.99 2.80
C ARG A 141 11.67 3.87 3.15
N ILE A 142 12.02 2.62 2.83
CA ILE A 142 11.22 1.45 3.18
C ILE A 142 11.19 1.26 4.71
N ASN A 143 12.32 1.44 5.38
CA ASN A 143 12.43 1.34 6.84
C ASN A 143 11.60 2.43 7.55
N GLU A 144 11.56 3.65 7.02
CA GLU A 144 10.68 4.73 7.53
C GLU A 144 9.21 4.31 7.49
N ASP A 145 8.75 3.69 6.39
CA ASP A 145 7.40 3.17 6.29
C ASP A 145 7.13 2.05 7.31
N ILE A 146 8.06 1.10 7.45
CA ILE A 146 7.96 0.01 8.44
C ILE A 146 7.87 0.59 9.84
N GLU A 147 8.74 1.53 10.21
CA GLU A 147 8.76 2.17 11.52
C GLU A 147 7.46 2.92 11.80
N SER A 148 6.97 3.68 10.81
CA SER A 148 5.69 4.39 10.93
C SER A 148 4.53 3.42 11.13
N GLY A 149 4.56 2.26 10.47
CA GLY A 149 3.59 1.18 10.65
C GLY A 149 3.64 0.59 12.06
N LEU A 150 4.82 0.23 12.54
CA LEU A 150 5.02 -0.31 13.89
C LEU A 150 4.52 0.66 14.96
N ASN A 151 4.84 1.95 14.82
CA ASN A 151 4.37 3.01 15.72
C ASN A 151 2.85 3.24 15.64
N SER A 152 2.22 2.86 14.52
CA SER A 152 0.77 2.85 14.32
C SER A 152 0.11 1.55 14.80
N GLY A 153 0.87 0.62 15.42
CA GLY A 153 0.37 -0.68 15.88
C GLY A 153 0.16 -1.70 14.76
N VAL A 154 0.78 -1.51 13.58
CA VAL A 154 0.77 -2.51 12.50
C VAL A 154 1.73 -3.64 12.86
N THR A 155 1.22 -4.87 12.89
CA THR A 155 2.00 -6.08 13.17
C THR A 155 2.05 -7.04 11.98
N ALA A 156 1.19 -6.81 10.97
CA ALA A 156 1.11 -7.62 9.75
C ALA A 156 0.48 -6.79 8.62
N SER A 157 0.84 -7.13 7.38
CA SER A 157 0.22 -6.60 6.16
C SER A 157 -0.94 -7.51 5.71
N PRO A 158 -2.00 -6.95 5.11
CA PRO A 158 -2.27 -5.53 4.96
C PRO A 158 -2.83 -4.88 6.22
N ALA A 159 -2.49 -3.62 6.48
CA ALA A 159 -3.19 -2.79 7.44
C ALA A 159 -3.69 -1.51 6.74
N VAL A 160 -4.93 -1.13 7.02
CA VAL A 160 -5.59 0.00 6.37
C VAL A 160 -6.03 1.01 7.43
N PHE A 161 -5.79 2.29 7.15
CA PHE A 161 -6.26 3.42 7.95
C PHE A 161 -7.14 4.31 7.07
N ILE A 162 -8.27 4.73 7.60
CA ILE A 162 -9.22 5.64 6.95
C ILE A 162 -9.28 6.91 7.78
N ASN A 163 -8.91 8.05 7.20
CA ASN A 163 -8.79 9.33 7.92
C ASN A 163 -8.00 9.20 9.24
N GLY A 164 -6.88 8.46 9.19
CA GLY A 164 -5.98 8.26 10.34
C GLY A 164 -6.44 7.23 11.37
N ILE A 165 -7.60 6.61 11.20
CA ILE A 165 -8.15 5.58 12.12
C ILE A 165 -8.00 4.21 11.49
N ARG A 166 -7.44 3.24 12.24
CA ARG A 166 -7.28 1.87 11.75
C ARG A 166 -8.63 1.23 11.45
N TYR A 167 -8.78 0.74 10.24
CA TYR A 167 -9.90 -0.07 9.84
C TYR A 167 -9.63 -1.54 10.18
N SER A 168 -10.46 -2.12 11.06
CA SER A 168 -10.38 -3.52 11.44
C SER A 168 -11.55 -4.28 10.83
N VAL A 169 -11.25 -5.35 10.08
CA VAL A 169 -12.26 -6.31 9.66
C VAL A 169 -12.72 -7.06 10.91
N GLY A 170 -13.99 -6.97 11.26
CA GLY A 170 -14.53 -7.52 12.52
C GLY A 170 -14.12 -8.97 12.77
N VAL A 171 -13.70 -9.26 13.99
CA VAL A 171 -13.13 -10.54 14.47
C VAL A 171 -14.12 -11.74 14.40
N ALA A 172 -15.37 -11.50 14.04
CA ALA A 172 -16.46 -12.48 14.11
C ALA A 172 -16.53 -13.49 12.95
N GLN A 173 -15.57 -13.51 12.02
CA GLN A 173 -15.58 -14.46 10.90
C GLN A 173 -14.32 -15.31 10.86
N PRO A 174 -14.43 -16.65 10.75
CA PRO A 174 -13.29 -17.57 10.79
C PRO A 174 -12.35 -17.52 9.56
N ARG A 175 -12.56 -16.62 8.64
CA ARG A 175 -11.63 -16.23 7.57
C ARG A 175 -11.79 -14.72 7.38
N HIS A 176 -10.84 -13.93 7.88
CA HIS A 176 -10.75 -12.47 7.70
C HIS A 176 -10.67 -12.10 6.22
N ARG A 177 -11.79 -12.19 5.52
CA ARG A 177 -11.86 -11.82 4.10
C ARG A 177 -12.37 -10.39 4.01
N TRP A 178 -11.56 -9.53 3.45
CA TRP A 178 -11.96 -8.18 3.10
C TRP A 178 -13.15 -8.23 2.13
N LYS A 179 -14.19 -7.46 2.42
CA LYS A 179 -15.38 -7.35 1.60
C LYS A 179 -15.53 -5.94 1.07
N ILE A 180 -15.80 -5.82 -0.22
CA ILE A 180 -15.92 -4.52 -0.89
C ILE A 180 -17.00 -3.65 -0.24
N GLU A 181 -18.16 -4.24 0.09
CA GLU A 181 -19.30 -3.52 0.67
C GLU A 181 -18.93 -2.93 2.04
N GLN A 182 -18.19 -3.68 2.86
CA GLN A 182 -17.80 -3.25 4.20
C GLN A 182 -16.75 -2.14 4.14
N LEU A 183 -15.74 -2.28 3.27
CA LEU A 183 -14.70 -1.27 3.12
C LEU A 183 -15.27 0.01 2.51
N MET A 184 -16.14 -0.10 1.51
CA MET A 184 -16.83 1.03 0.91
C MET A 184 -17.71 1.76 1.93
N ALA A 185 -18.50 1.03 2.72
CA ALA A 185 -19.34 1.62 3.77
C ALA A 185 -18.49 2.36 4.81
N ALA A 186 -17.34 1.80 5.22
CA ALA A 186 -16.43 2.46 6.15
C ALA A 186 -15.84 3.75 5.57
N ILE A 187 -15.45 3.74 4.27
CA ILE A 187 -14.95 4.94 3.58
C ILE A 187 -16.02 6.03 3.52
N ILE A 188 -17.27 5.67 3.17
CA ILE A 188 -18.37 6.64 3.10
C ILE A 188 -18.71 7.18 4.50
N THR A 189 -18.71 6.34 5.53
CA THR A 189 -18.97 6.77 6.91
C THR A 189 -17.88 7.72 7.43
N ALA A 190 -16.65 7.53 7.03
CA ALA A 190 -15.52 8.37 7.46
C ALA A 190 -15.52 9.78 6.83
N SER A 191 -16.41 10.06 5.86
CA SER A 191 -16.56 11.38 5.23
C SER A 191 -17.45 12.35 6.02
N HIS A 192 -18.09 11.86 7.09
CA HIS A 192 -19.00 12.62 7.97
C HIS A 192 -18.38 12.75 9.37
#